data_011d8c1f957bbc608ac730c9e45f5317
#
_entry.id   011d8c1f957bbc608ac730c9e45f5317
#
_cell.length_a   1.000
_cell.length_b   1.000
_cell.length_c   1.000
_cell.angle_alpha   90.00
_cell.angle_beta   90.00
_cell.angle_gamma   90.00
#
_symmetry.space_group_name_H-M   'P 1'
#
loop_
_entity.id
_entity.type
_entity.pdbx_description
1 polymer ?
#
loop_
_entity_poly.entity_id
_entity_poly.type
_entity_poly.pdbx_seq_one_letter_code
_entity_poly.pdbx_strand_id
1 'polypeptide(L)'
;MRSAVKVIEANHVYKVFGRRPSDGVKKLKAGRTRDQLRKSGQTAAVIDTTFDVDKGEIFVVMGLSGSGKSTLIRMVNGLLPITAGSMTLYGEDLAHVSKSKLRELRRERVSMVFQNFALLPHRTVGENAAYGLEIQGVNRSERERRAEEALSLVGLEGWGGYKPGELSGGMRQRVGLARALAAETDILLMDEAFSALDPLIRREMQDQLIDLQGKLGKTILFITHDLNEAMRLGDRIAMMRDGRVEQVGTAEEILRDPASDYVSRFVADVDRARVLTAGSIAEPPYAILGSDRSPRAAHKLLRENQPPWLLVQNRDRTPFGYVWEDDVARAVKEGSNALPLSTVHEMPVVSHSTPVNELFSYAAQHAAPIVVVDDDGRVSGVIPRVTLLAAISEQAVEASETNESEGADA
;
A
#
# COMPACT_ATOMS: atom_id res chain seq x y z
N MET A 1 7.71 -11.30 17.69
CA MET A 1 6.58 -10.87 16.82
C MET A 1 5.35 -10.68 17.69
N ARG A 2 4.85 -9.46 17.88
CA ARG A 2 3.54 -9.24 18.52
C ARG A 2 2.48 -9.74 17.53
N SER A 3 1.58 -10.65 17.95
CA SER A 3 0.42 -11.03 17.15
C SER A 3 -0.37 -9.77 16.82
N ALA A 4 -0.46 -9.42 15.53
CA ALA A 4 -1.24 -8.28 15.08
C ALA A 4 -2.71 -8.50 15.43
N VAL A 5 -3.37 -7.47 15.92
CA VAL A 5 -4.78 -7.55 16.33
C VAL A 5 -5.65 -7.32 15.10
N LYS A 6 -6.35 -8.36 14.65
CA LYS A 6 -7.30 -8.27 13.54
C LYS A 6 -8.54 -7.49 13.95
N VAL A 7 -8.89 -6.48 13.18
CA VAL A 7 -10.05 -5.62 13.45
C VAL A 7 -11.20 -5.84 12.47
N ILE A 8 -10.90 -6.33 11.26
CA ILE A 8 -11.87 -6.79 10.27
C ILE A 8 -11.47 -8.19 9.85
N GLU A 9 -12.41 -9.14 9.88
CA GLU A 9 -12.18 -10.48 9.33
C GLU A 9 -13.37 -10.87 8.46
N ALA A 10 -13.09 -11.31 7.25
CA ALA A 10 -14.06 -11.85 6.32
C ALA A 10 -13.68 -13.29 6.00
N ASN A 11 -14.56 -14.24 6.28
CA ASN A 11 -14.32 -15.66 6.05
C ASN A 11 -15.38 -16.25 5.13
N HIS A 12 -14.97 -16.67 3.93
CA HIS A 12 -15.85 -17.27 2.93
C HIS A 12 -17.14 -16.48 2.69
N VAL A 13 -17.01 -15.15 2.56
CA VAL A 13 -18.15 -14.23 2.46
C VAL A 13 -18.75 -14.27 1.06
N TYR A 14 -20.09 -14.34 1.01
CA TYR A 14 -20.88 -14.26 -0.21
C TYR A 14 -21.91 -13.15 -0.12
N LYS A 15 -22.10 -12.44 -1.23
CA LYS A 15 -23.24 -11.53 -1.45
C LYS A 15 -23.89 -11.80 -2.77
N VAL A 16 -25.12 -12.27 -2.72
CA VAL A 16 -25.99 -12.49 -3.88
C VAL A 16 -27.22 -11.60 -3.75
N PHE A 17 -27.54 -10.85 -4.80
CA PHE A 17 -28.78 -10.09 -4.93
C PHE A 17 -29.81 -10.86 -5.78
N GLY A 18 -31.08 -10.56 -5.59
CA GLY A 18 -32.18 -11.18 -6.31
C GLY A 18 -33.06 -12.06 -5.43
N ARG A 19 -33.94 -12.85 -6.06
CA ARG A 19 -34.87 -13.75 -5.33
C ARG A 19 -34.08 -14.95 -4.77
N ARG A 20 -34.34 -15.31 -3.50
CA ARG A 20 -33.70 -16.45 -2.79
C ARG A 20 -32.16 -16.44 -2.88
N PRO A 21 -31.50 -15.42 -2.32
CA PRO A 21 -30.04 -15.26 -2.45
C PRO A 21 -29.26 -16.49 -1.93
N SER A 22 -29.74 -17.18 -0.90
CA SER A 22 -29.11 -18.39 -0.37
C SER A 22 -29.05 -19.55 -1.37
N ASP A 23 -30.06 -19.67 -2.28
CA ASP A 23 -30.02 -20.67 -3.35
C ASP A 23 -28.95 -20.29 -4.40
N GLY A 24 -28.72 -19.00 -4.62
CA GLY A 24 -27.61 -18.50 -5.45
C GLY A 24 -26.25 -18.94 -4.90
N VAL A 25 -26.05 -18.83 -3.59
CA VAL A 25 -24.81 -19.31 -2.95
C VAL A 25 -24.64 -20.83 -3.13
N LYS A 26 -25.69 -21.62 -2.93
CA LYS A 26 -25.64 -23.08 -3.17
C LYS A 26 -25.24 -23.40 -4.62
N LYS A 27 -25.79 -22.67 -5.60
CA LYS A 27 -25.43 -22.84 -7.02
C LYS A 27 -23.96 -22.49 -7.27
N LEU A 28 -23.44 -21.41 -6.69
CA LEU A 28 -22.04 -21.02 -6.81
C LEU A 28 -21.11 -22.08 -6.21
N LYS A 29 -21.44 -22.62 -5.03
CA LYS A 29 -20.70 -23.71 -4.39
C LYS A 29 -20.75 -25.02 -5.21
N ALA A 30 -21.81 -25.21 -6.01
CA ALA A 30 -21.94 -26.32 -6.94
C ALA A 30 -21.29 -26.06 -8.31
N GLY A 31 -20.43 -25.02 -8.44
CA GLY A 31 -19.65 -24.73 -9.64
C GLY A 31 -20.37 -23.88 -10.71
N ARG A 32 -21.57 -23.34 -10.42
CA ARG A 32 -22.21 -22.39 -11.34
C ARG A 32 -21.44 -21.08 -11.40
N THR A 33 -21.34 -20.52 -12.62
CA THR A 33 -20.67 -19.24 -12.85
C THR A 33 -21.55 -18.05 -12.49
N ARG A 34 -20.94 -16.86 -12.31
CA ARG A 34 -21.61 -15.58 -12.12
C ARG A 34 -22.63 -15.29 -13.24
N ASP A 35 -22.25 -15.54 -14.49
CA ASP A 35 -23.12 -15.31 -15.66
C ASP A 35 -24.33 -16.25 -15.70
N GLN A 36 -24.15 -17.51 -15.30
CA GLN A 36 -25.25 -18.46 -15.19
C GLN A 36 -26.26 -18.03 -14.10
N LEU A 37 -25.81 -17.44 -12.99
CA LEU A 37 -26.69 -16.88 -11.99
C LEU A 37 -27.42 -15.65 -12.52
N ARG A 38 -26.74 -14.77 -13.25
CA ARG A 38 -27.33 -13.58 -13.86
C ARG A 38 -28.48 -13.93 -14.81
N LYS A 39 -28.32 -14.96 -15.62
CA LYS A 39 -29.41 -15.48 -16.50
C LYS A 39 -30.62 -15.97 -15.70
N SER A 40 -30.44 -16.38 -14.45
CA SER A 40 -31.52 -16.78 -13.54
C SER A 40 -32.09 -15.63 -12.67
N GLY A 41 -31.77 -14.37 -12.97
CA GLY A 41 -32.20 -13.19 -12.23
C GLY A 41 -31.53 -13.00 -10.86
N GLN A 42 -30.37 -13.61 -10.66
CA GLN A 42 -29.55 -13.46 -9.44
C GLN A 42 -28.21 -12.81 -9.80
N THR A 43 -27.77 -11.82 -9.02
CA THR A 43 -26.47 -11.16 -9.23
C THR A 43 -25.54 -11.50 -8.06
N ALA A 44 -24.49 -12.26 -8.32
CA ALA A 44 -23.44 -12.53 -7.37
C ALA A 44 -22.42 -11.37 -7.38
N ALA A 45 -22.42 -10.57 -6.34
CA ALA A 45 -21.54 -9.40 -6.23
C ALA A 45 -20.23 -9.71 -5.49
N VAL A 46 -20.30 -10.59 -4.48
CA VAL A 46 -19.14 -11.08 -3.73
C VAL A 46 -19.24 -12.58 -3.61
N ILE A 47 -18.16 -13.31 -3.90
CA ILE A 47 -18.13 -14.76 -4.04
C ILE A 47 -16.91 -15.29 -3.33
N ASP A 48 -17.11 -16.03 -2.24
CA ASP A 48 -16.06 -16.77 -1.52
C ASP A 48 -14.86 -15.92 -1.11
N THR A 49 -15.14 -14.71 -0.62
CA THR A 49 -14.10 -13.74 -0.29
C THR A 49 -13.61 -13.94 1.14
N THR A 50 -12.29 -14.09 1.29
CA THR A 50 -11.61 -14.22 2.57
C THR A 50 -10.46 -13.23 2.65
N PHE A 51 -10.44 -12.39 3.69
CA PHE A 51 -9.35 -11.48 4.02
C PHE A 51 -9.47 -11.03 5.47
N ASP A 52 -8.40 -10.47 5.98
CA ASP A 52 -8.34 -9.84 7.29
C ASP A 52 -7.64 -8.49 7.20
N VAL A 53 -7.91 -7.60 8.15
CA VAL A 53 -7.27 -6.29 8.27
C VAL A 53 -6.76 -6.13 9.70
N ASP A 54 -5.49 -5.80 9.82
CA ASP A 54 -4.83 -5.59 11.09
C ASP A 54 -5.09 -4.18 11.63
N LYS A 55 -4.97 -4.01 12.94
CA LYS A 55 -5.10 -2.71 13.58
C LYS A 55 -3.97 -1.78 13.13
N GLY A 56 -4.33 -0.58 12.65
CA GLY A 56 -3.37 0.41 12.18
C GLY A 56 -2.89 0.20 10.74
N GLU A 57 -3.44 -0.78 10.02
CA GLU A 57 -3.10 -1.10 8.63
C GLU A 57 -3.91 -0.23 7.66
N ILE A 58 -3.30 0.16 6.53
CA ILE A 58 -4.00 0.60 5.32
C ILE A 58 -4.17 -0.62 4.43
N PHE A 59 -5.36 -1.22 4.44
CA PHE A 59 -5.71 -2.33 3.58
C PHE A 59 -6.48 -1.83 2.36
N VAL A 60 -5.94 -2.08 1.17
CA VAL A 60 -6.56 -1.63 -0.08
C VAL A 60 -7.30 -2.77 -0.75
N VAL A 61 -8.53 -2.51 -1.20
CA VAL A 61 -9.27 -3.42 -2.09
C VAL A 61 -9.37 -2.77 -3.46
N MET A 62 -8.75 -3.39 -4.45
CA MET A 62 -8.72 -2.86 -5.80
C MET A 62 -9.30 -3.82 -6.83
N GLY A 63 -9.55 -3.34 -8.05
CA GLY A 63 -10.06 -4.12 -9.19
C GLY A 63 -10.95 -3.28 -10.09
N LEU A 64 -11.31 -3.80 -11.26
CA LEU A 64 -12.10 -3.11 -12.27
C LEU A 64 -13.52 -2.75 -11.76
N SER A 65 -14.20 -1.85 -12.48
CA SER A 65 -15.61 -1.53 -12.22
C SER A 65 -16.46 -2.79 -12.26
N GLY A 66 -17.39 -2.94 -11.30
CA GLY A 66 -18.24 -4.13 -11.18
C GLY A 66 -17.60 -5.37 -10.56
N SER A 67 -16.34 -5.30 -10.06
CA SER A 67 -15.69 -6.43 -9.38
C SER A 67 -16.28 -6.74 -7.99
N GLY A 68 -17.09 -5.85 -7.41
CA GLY A 68 -17.76 -6.09 -6.12
C GLY A 68 -17.25 -5.25 -4.95
N LYS A 69 -16.23 -4.41 -5.13
CA LYS A 69 -15.56 -3.60 -4.09
C LYS A 69 -16.52 -2.76 -3.24
N SER A 70 -17.34 -1.92 -3.88
CA SER A 70 -18.30 -1.08 -3.14
C SER A 70 -19.39 -1.90 -2.44
N THR A 71 -19.68 -3.13 -2.91
CA THR A 71 -20.54 -4.06 -2.19
C THR A 71 -19.84 -4.59 -0.94
N LEU A 72 -18.56 -4.93 -1.08
CA LEU A 72 -17.73 -5.45 0.01
C LEU A 72 -17.63 -4.44 1.16
N ILE A 73 -17.25 -3.19 0.88
CA ILE A 73 -17.11 -2.15 1.91
C ILE A 73 -18.46 -1.86 2.63
N ARG A 74 -19.57 -1.92 1.88
CA ARG A 74 -20.91 -1.75 2.47
C ARG A 74 -21.32 -2.92 3.35
N MET A 75 -20.78 -4.13 3.12
CA MET A 75 -20.96 -5.26 4.04
C MET A 75 -20.12 -5.07 5.30
N VAL A 76 -18.86 -4.61 5.18
CA VAL A 76 -18.00 -4.26 6.33
C VAL A 76 -18.65 -3.19 7.20
N ASN A 77 -19.27 -2.18 6.60
CA ASN A 77 -20.04 -1.15 7.33
C ASN A 77 -21.41 -1.66 7.85
N GLY A 78 -21.77 -2.92 7.58
CA GLY A 78 -23.09 -3.47 7.95
C GLY A 78 -24.28 -2.78 7.27
N LEU A 79 -24.07 -2.00 6.20
CA LEU A 79 -25.14 -1.41 5.38
C LEU A 79 -25.82 -2.46 4.51
N LEU A 80 -25.08 -3.49 4.11
CA LEU A 80 -25.58 -4.64 3.36
C LEU A 80 -25.34 -5.91 4.18
N PRO A 81 -26.36 -6.73 4.46
CA PRO A 81 -26.15 -8.01 5.11
C PRO A 81 -25.41 -8.97 4.16
N ILE A 82 -24.51 -9.81 4.69
CA ILE A 82 -23.93 -10.93 3.95
C ILE A 82 -24.99 -11.95 3.60
N THR A 83 -24.77 -12.76 2.55
CA THR A 83 -25.68 -13.86 2.21
C THR A 83 -25.25 -15.18 2.82
N ALA A 84 -23.94 -15.40 2.95
CA ALA A 84 -23.32 -16.54 3.62
C ALA A 84 -21.87 -16.21 4.00
N GLY A 85 -21.25 -17.03 4.81
CA GLY A 85 -19.92 -16.81 5.40
C GLY A 85 -20.02 -16.09 6.73
N SER A 86 -18.91 -15.54 7.22
CA SER A 86 -18.87 -14.69 8.40
C SER A 86 -18.08 -13.41 8.14
N MET A 87 -18.48 -12.32 8.78
CA MET A 87 -17.78 -11.05 8.73
C MET A 87 -17.78 -10.44 10.12
N THR A 88 -16.62 -10.28 10.71
CA THR A 88 -16.48 -9.72 12.05
C THR A 88 -15.85 -8.34 12.03
N LEU A 89 -16.25 -7.52 12.98
CA LEU A 89 -15.68 -6.22 13.28
C LEU A 89 -15.32 -6.19 14.76
N TYR A 90 -14.03 -6.12 15.09
CA TYR A 90 -13.55 -6.28 16.47
C TYR A 90 -14.08 -7.56 17.15
N GLY A 91 -14.16 -8.67 16.41
CA GLY A 91 -14.67 -9.96 16.89
C GLY A 91 -16.21 -10.07 16.95
N GLU A 92 -16.96 -8.98 16.70
CA GLU A 92 -18.43 -8.99 16.65
C GLU A 92 -18.91 -9.43 15.26
N ASP A 93 -19.62 -10.55 15.17
CA ASP A 93 -20.15 -11.06 13.89
C ASP A 93 -21.33 -10.21 13.39
N LEU A 94 -21.11 -9.47 12.32
CA LEU A 94 -22.10 -8.56 11.72
C LEU A 94 -23.37 -9.25 11.23
N ALA A 95 -23.35 -10.57 11.01
CA ALA A 95 -24.54 -11.33 10.62
C ALA A 95 -25.49 -11.59 11.80
N HIS A 96 -24.97 -11.64 13.02
CA HIS A 96 -25.70 -12.09 14.20
C HIS A 96 -25.94 -10.99 15.25
N VAL A 97 -25.24 -9.83 15.12
CA VAL A 97 -25.47 -8.70 16.04
C VAL A 97 -26.86 -8.08 15.89
N SER A 98 -27.42 -7.61 17.01
CA SER A 98 -28.67 -6.87 16.98
C SER A 98 -28.57 -5.56 16.20
N LYS A 99 -29.70 -5.05 15.67
CA LYS A 99 -29.74 -3.76 15.00
C LYS A 99 -29.25 -2.60 15.88
N SER A 100 -29.45 -2.68 17.18
CA SER A 100 -28.95 -1.70 18.15
C SER A 100 -27.43 -1.75 18.23
N LYS A 101 -26.86 -2.94 18.41
CA LYS A 101 -25.40 -3.14 18.49
C LYS A 101 -24.71 -2.75 17.19
N LEU A 102 -25.31 -3.07 16.03
CA LEU A 102 -24.79 -2.64 14.73
C LEU A 102 -24.75 -1.12 14.57
N ARG A 103 -25.77 -0.40 15.09
CA ARG A 103 -25.76 1.08 15.12
C ARG A 103 -24.70 1.64 16.05
N GLU A 104 -24.51 1.01 17.20
CA GLU A 104 -23.44 1.34 18.16
C GLU A 104 -22.06 1.18 17.51
N LEU A 105 -21.77 0.01 16.93
CA LEU A 105 -20.51 -0.26 16.23
C LEU A 105 -20.21 0.79 15.13
N ARG A 106 -21.22 1.11 14.31
CA ARG A 106 -21.06 2.16 13.28
C ARG A 106 -20.83 3.53 13.86
N ARG A 107 -21.45 3.88 14.96
CA ARG A 107 -21.32 5.18 15.59
C ARG A 107 -19.96 5.36 16.28
N GLU A 108 -19.42 4.29 16.88
CA GLU A 108 -18.27 4.36 17.75
C GLU A 108 -16.97 3.86 17.12
N ARG A 109 -17.07 2.94 16.16
CA ARG A 109 -15.91 2.25 15.60
C ARG A 109 -15.61 2.58 14.14
N VAL A 110 -16.59 3.04 13.36
CA VAL A 110 -16.45 3.13 11.92
C VAL A 110 -16.87 4.51 11.41
N SER A 111 -15.98 5.16 10.68
CA SER A 111 -16.31 6.32 9.82
C SER A 111 -16.20 5.94 8.36
N MET A 112 -16.90 6.67 7.49
CA MET A 112 -16.88 6.39 6.05
C MET A 112 -16.78 7.68 5.23
N VAL A 113 -15.84 7.67 4.28
CA VAL A 113 -15.72 8.67 3.21
C VAL A 113 -16.29 8.07 1.94
N PHE A 114 -17.23 8.78 1.31
CA PHE A 114 -17.97 8.32 0.14
C PHE A 114 -17.42 8.94 -1.15
N GLN A 115 -17.52 8.23 -2.25
CA GLN A 115 -17.13 8.68 -3.59
C GLN A 115 -17.76 10.03 -3.98
N ASN A 116 -19.05 10.25 -3.69
CA ASN A 116 -19.80 11.46 -4.01
C ASN A 116 -19.89 12.43 -2.82
N PHE A 117 -18.86 12.48 -1.96
CA PHE A 117 -18.72 13.36 -0.78
C PHE A 117 -19.82 13.18 0.27
N ALA A 118 -21.06 12.93 -0.11
CA ALA A 118 -22.26 12.78 0.74
C ALA A 118 -22.38 13.91 1.81
N LEU A 119 -22.07 15.14 1.42
CA LEU A 119 -22.24 16.32 2.26
C LEU A 119 -23.72 16.75 2.30
N LEU A 120 -24.13 17.29 3.44
CA LEU A 120 -25.45 17.83 3.66
C LEU A 120 -25.48 19.27 3.10
N PRO A 121 -26.17 19.55 1.97
CA PRO A 121 -26.04 20.82 1.27
C PRO A 121 -26.66 22.01 2.03
N HIS A 122 -27.58 21.73 2.94
CA HIS A 122 -28.25 22.72 3.78
C HIS A 122 -27.43 23.10 5.04
N ARG A 123 -26.40 22.32 5.37
CA ARG A 123 -25.48 22.57 6.49
C ARG A 123 -24.21 23.26 6.03
N THR A 124 -23.57 23.98 6.95
CA THR A 124 -22.24 24.57 6.71
C THR A 124 -21.15 23.49 6.67
N VAL A 125 -19.95 23.86 6.27
CA VAL A 125 -18.75 23.02 6.28
C VAL A 125 -18.46 22.52 7.71
N GLY A 126 -18.48 23.42 8.70
CA GLY A 126 -18.30 23.06 10.10
C GLY A 126 -19.38 22.12 10.63
N GLU A 127 -20.65 22.37 10.29
CA GLU A 127 -21.77 21.49 10.64
C GLU A 127 -21.68 20.13 9.96
N ASN A 128 -21.15 20.04 8.73
CA ASN A 128 -20.86 18.79 8.06
C ASN A 128 -19.75 18.02 8.76
N ALA A 129 -18.65 18.67 9.10
CA ALA A 129 -17.54 18.08 9.85
C ALA A 129 -17.99 17.57 11.23
N ALA A 130 -18.85 18.35 11.93
CA ALA A 130 -19.40 18.02 13.24
C ALA A 130 -20.48 16.91 13.22
N TYR A 131 -21.00 16.50 12.04
CA TYR A 131 -22.19 15.67 11.95
C TYR A 131 -22.04 14.29 12.62
N GLY A 132 -20.88 13.66 12.49
CA GLY A 132 -20.59 12.39 13.17
C GLY A 132 -20.67 12.51 14.70
N LEU A 133 -20.11 13.58 15.24
CA LEU A 133 -20.14 13.90 16.66
C LEU A 133 -21.55 14.21 17.18
N GLU A 134 -22.40 14.83 16.34
CA GLU A 134 -23.80 15.07 16.66
C GLU A 134 -24.57 13.75 16.86
N ILE A 135 -24.33 12.77 15.96
CA ILE A 135 -24.92 11.43 16.06
C ILE A 135 -24.39 10.67 17.30
N GLN A 136 -23.14 10.93 17.70
CA GLN A 136 -22.54 10.38 18.92
C GLN A 136 -23.11 11.02 20.21
N GLY A 137 -23.84 12.13 20.09
CA GLY A 137 -24.43 12.83 21.25
C GLY A 137 -23.44 13.78 21.95
N VAL A 138 -22.33 14.13 21.31
CA VAL A 138 -21.35 15.09 21.85
C VAL A 138 -21.99 16.47 21.97
N ASN A 139 -21.74 17.19 23.06
CA ASN A 139 -22.28 18.54 23.27
C ASN A 139 -21.78 19.53 22.20
N ARG A 140 -22.53 20.63 22.02
CA ARG A 140 -22.32 21.58 20.91
C ARG A 140 -20.92 22.19 20.89
N SER A 141 -20.46 22.69 22.02
CA SER A 141 -19.15 23.34 22.13
C SER A 141 -18.00 22.42 21.76
N GLU A 142 -18.02 21.18 22.25
CA GLU A 142 -17.00 20.17 21.97
C GLU A 142 -17.04 19.71 20.52
N ARG A 143 -18.24 19.54 19.91
CA ARG A 143 -18.38 19.21 18.50
C ARG A 143 -17.83 20.30 17.58
N GLU A 144 -18.10 21.57 17.88
CA GLU A 144 -17.60 22.72 17.10
C GLU A 144 -16.06 22.78 17.18
N ARG A 145 -15.48 22.58 18.37
CA ARG A 145 -14.02 22.54 18.57
C ARG A 145 -13.37 21.40 17.76
N ARG A 146 -13.87 20.17 17.91
CA ARG A 146 -13.30 19.00 17.18
C ARG A 146 -13.50 19.10 15.66
N ALA A 147 -14.62 19.68 15.22
CA ALA A 147 -14.85 19.90 13.80
C ALA A 147 -13.84 20.89 13.21
N GLU A 148 -13.54 21.99 13.92
CA GLU A 148 -12.54 22.97 13.50
C GLU A 148 -11.14 22.36 13.48
N GLU A 149 -10.76 21.59 14.50
CA GLU A 149 -9.50 20.83 14.52
C GLU A 149 -9.39 19.87 13.33
N ALA A 150 -10.47 19.14 13.03
CA ALA A 150 -10.49 18.24 11.89
C ALA A 150 -10.41 18.96 10.53
N LEU A 151 -11.04 20.14 10.42
CA LEU A 151 -10.93 20.99 9.23
C LEU A 151 -9.52 21.55 9.07
N SER A 152 -8.87 21.97 10.16
CA SER A 152 -7.46 22.39 10.14
C SER A 152 -6.52 21.27 9.68
N LEU A 153 -6.73 20.02 10.16
CA LEU A 153 -5.93 18.84 9.76
C LEU A 153 -5.97 18.58 8.24
N VAL A 154 -7.06 18.94 7.57
CA VAL A 154 -7.21 18.77 6.11
C VAL A 154 -6.98 20.06 5.32
N GLY A 155 -6.43 21.11 5.95
CA GLY A 155 -6.11 22.37 5.30
C GLY A 155 -7.33 23.23 4.93
N LEU A 156 -8.41 23.15 5.72
CA LEU A 156 -9.65 23.93 5.56
C LEU A 156 -9.94 24.84 6.78
N GLU A 157 -8.90 25.30 7.45
CA GLU A 157 -9.02 26.28 8.53
C GLU A 157 -9.72 27.55 8.03
N GLY A 158 -10.69 28.07 8.80
CA GLY A 158 -11.48 29.25 8.45
C GLY A 158 -12.64 29.02 7.47
N TRP A 159 -12.79 27.82 6.90
CA TRP A 159 -13.86 27.50 5.96
C TRP A 159 -15.15 26.99 6.62
N GLY A 160 -15.18 26.88 7.94
CA GLY A 160 -16.29 26.31 8.70
C GLY A 160 -17.66 26.96 8.44
N GLY A 161 -17.71 28.26 8.14
CA GLY A 161 -18.95 29.02 7.89
C GLY A 161 -19.56 28.87 6.49
N TYR A 162 -18.80 28.37 5.51
CA TYR A 162 -19.23 28.25 4.11
C TYR A 162 -20.18 27.07 3.90
N LYS A 163 -20.90 27.06 2.77
CA LYS A 163 -21.76 25.95 2.33
C LYS A 163 -21.01 25.06 1.35
N PRO A 164 -21.35 23.75 1.25
CA PRO A 164 -20.74 22.84 0.28
C PRO A 164 -20.78 23.29 -1.18
N GLY A 165 -21.82 24.07 -1.57
CA GLY A 165 -21.96 24.61 -2.92
C GLY A 165 -20.92 25.69 -3.28
N GLU A 166 -20.28 26.30 -2.29
CA GLU A 166 -19.28 27.37 -2.46
C GLU A 166 -17.86 26.78 -2.57
N LEU A 167 -17.70 25.46 -2.45
CA LEU A 167 -16.42 24.77 -2.42
C LEU A 167 -16.08 24.10 -3.77
N SER A 168 -14.78 24.00 -4.08
CA SER A 168 -14.28 23.15 -5.15
C SER A 168 -14.52 21.65 -4.86
N GLY A 169 -14.39 20.79 -5.88
CA GLY A 169 -14.49 19.33 -5.69
C GLY A 169 -13.52 18.78 -4.64
N GLY A 170 -12.26 19.20 -4.70
CA GLY A 170 -11.23 18.80 -3.74
C GLY A 170 -11.54 19.30 -2.32
N MET A 171 -12.04 20.54 -2.17
CA MET A 171 -12.44 21.04 -0.85
C MET A 171 -13.62 20.25 -0.26
N ARG A 172 -14.62 19.89 -1.09
CA ARG A 172 -15.74 19.04 -0.63
C ARG A 172 -15.24 17.67 -0.16
N GLN A 173 -14.24 17.10 -0.85
CA GLN A 173 -13.62 15.84 -0.43
C GLN A 173 -12.92 15.96 0.92
N ARG A 174 -12.14 17.04 1.12
CA ARG A 174 -11.50 17.35 2.40
C ARG A 174 -12.51 17.53 3.54
N VAL A 175 -13.66 18.14 3.29
CA VAL A 175 -14.77 18.20 4.29
C VAL A 175 -15.29 16.81 4.63
N GLY A 176 -15.44 15.92 3.63
CA GLY A 176 -15.82 14.52 3.85
C GLY A 176 -14.82 13.77 4.72
N LEU A 177 -13.54 14.00 4.50
CA LEU A 177 -12.45 13.44 5.32
C LEU A 177 -12.46 14.05 6.73
N ALA A 178 -12.57 15.37 6.86
CA ALA A 178 -12.67 16.04 8.17
C ALA A 178 -13.84 15.48 9.00
N ARG A 179 -15.02 15.28 8.39
CA ARG A 179 -16.18 14.66 9.05
C ARG A 179 -15.86 13.27 9.60
N ALA A 180 -15.13 12.46 8.83
CA ALA A 180 -14.74 11.13 9.24
C ALA A 180 -13.68 11.14 10.36
N LEU A 181 -12.74 12.08 10.31
CA LEU A 181 -11.69 12.26 11.31
C LEU A 181 -12.23 12.82 12.63
N ALA A 182 -13.12 13.82 12.57
CA ALA A 182 -13.73 14.43 13.75
C ALA A 182 -14.47 13.43 14.64
N ALA A 183 -15.05 12.38 14.04
CA ALA A 183 -15.75 11.32 14.78
C ALA A 183 -14.82 10.44 15.63
N GLU A 184 -13.50 10.53 15.45
CA GLU A 184 -12.45 9.79 16.20
C GLU A 184 -12.64 8.28 16.27
N THR A 185 -13.27 7.69 15.26
CA THR A 185 -13.47 6.25 15.16
C THR A 185 -12.16 5.52 14.82
N ASP A 186 -12.08 4.24 15.19
CA ASP A 186 -10.87 3.43 14.99
C ASP A 186 -10.64 3.03 13.52
N ILE A 187 -11.75 2.83 12.76
CA ILE A 187 -11.72 2.37 11.37
C ILE A 187 -12.26 3.47 10.45
N LEU A 188 -11.51 3.75 9.40
CA LEU A 188 -11.89 4.63 8.31
C LEU A 188 -12.12 3.81 7.04
N LEU A 189 -13.36 3.78 6.55
CA LEU A 189 -13.73 3.18 5.29
C LEU A 189 -13.73 4.24 4.19
N MET A 190 -13.08 3.98 3.06
CA MET A 190 -12.98 4.93 1.95
C MET A 190 -13.40 4.25 0.64
N ASP A 191 -14.55 4.68 0.07
CA ASP A 191 -15.09 4.11 -1.18
C ASP A 191 -14.76 5.06 -2.35
N GLU A 192 -13.68 4.76 -3.11
CA GLU A 192 -13.16 5.55 -4.24
C GLU A 192 -13.04 7.05 -3.93
N ALA A 193 -12.53 7.35 -2.73
CA ALA A 193 -12.58 8.69 -2.14
C ALA A 193 -11.84 9.75 -2.96
N PHE A 194 -10.86 9.40 -3.78
CA PHE A 194 -10.05 10.34 -4.54
C PHE A 194 -10.32 10.33 -6.05
N SER A 195 -11.24 9.49 -6.53
CA SER A 195 -11.49 9.30 -7.96
C SER A 195 -11.98 10.54 -8.71
N ALA A 196 -12.67 11.44 -8.02
CA ALA A 196 -13.22 12.68 -8.59
C ALA A 196 -12.26 13.89 -8.52
N LEU A 197 -11.03 13.70 -8.03
CA LEU A 197 -10.04 14.76 -7.89
C LEU A 197 -9.11 14.82 -9.11
N ASP A 198 -8.64 16.02 -9.44
CA ASP A 198 -7.57 16.17 -10.40
C ASP A 198 -6.25 15.54 -9.87
N PRO A 199 -5.30 15.19 -10.75
CA PRO A 199 -4.11 14.43 -10.38
C PRO A 199 -3.25 15.09 -9.29
N LEU A 200 -3.14 16.43 -9.29
CA LEU A 200 -2.32 17.15 -8.32
C LEU A 200 -2.95 17.09 -6.92
N ILE A 201 -4.21 17.48 -6.83
CA ILE A 201 -4.96 17.46 -5.55
C ILE A 201 -5.09 16.03 -5.02
N ARG A 202 -5.28 15.03 -5.90
CA ARG A 202 -5.31 13.62 -5.51
C ARG A 202 -4.02 13.22 -4.81
N ARG A 203 -2.87 13.58 -5.37
CA ARG A 203 -1.56 13.27 -4.80
C ARG A 203 -1.36 13.93 -3.43
N GLU A 204 -1.72 15.20 -3.30
CA GLU A 204 -1.68 15.92 -2.01
C GLU A 204 -2.56 15.24 -0.95
N MET A 205 -3.77 14.79 -1.33
CA MET A 205 -4.68 14.09 -0.42
C MET A 205 -4.19 12.71 -0.01
N GLN A 206 -3.50 12.00 -0.89
CA GLN A 206 -2.86 10.72 -0.58
C GLN A 206 -1.73 10.92 0.43
N ASP A 207 -0.86 11.93 0.23
CA ASP A 207 0.22 12.27 1.15
C ASP A 207 -0.33 12.65 2.54
N GLN A 208 -1.36 13.48 2.57
CA GLN A 208 -2.05 13.83 3.83
C GLN A 208 -2.66 12.60 4.52
N LEU A 209 -3.20 11.65 3.77
CA LEU A 209 -3.78 10.43 4.35
C LEU A 209 -2.70 9.55 5.00
N ILE A 210 -1.55 9.38 4.35
CA ILE A 210 -0.40 8.63 4.89
C ILE A 210 0.10 9.31 6.17
N ASP A 211 0.32 10.63 6.14
CA ASP A 211 0.77 11.40 7.30
C ASP A 211 -0.21 11.31 8.48
N LEU A 212 -1.51 11.41 8.21
CA LEU A 212 -2.56 11.29 9.22
C LEU A 212 -2.63 9.88 9.80
N GLN A 213 -2.51 8.85 8.95
CA GLN A 213 -2.51 7.47 9.41
C GLN A 213 -1.30 7.19 10.31
N GLY A 214 -0.10 7.63 9.92
CA GLY A 214 1.12 7.50 10.73
C GLY A 214 1.02 8.21 12.09
N LYS A 215 0.35 9.39 12.15
CA LYS A 215 0.15 10.14 13.40
C LYS A 215 -0.94 9.58 14.30
N LEU A 216 -2.04 9.10 13.71
CA LEU A 216 -3.25 8.70 14.43
C LEU A 216 -3.39 7.19 14.65
N GLY A 217 -2.59 6.37 13.94
CA GLY A 217 -2.63 4.92 14.02
C GLY A 217 -3.99 4.31 13.64
N LYS A 218 -4.75 4.98 12.75
CA LYS A 218 -6.08 4.51 12.33
C LYS A 218 -5.97 3.34 11.37
N THR A 219 -6.91 2.40 11.46
CA THR A 219 -7.07 1.35 10.46
C THR A 219 -7.87 1.90 9.29
N ILE A 220 -7.40 1.69 8.06
CA ILE A 220 -8.05 2.20 6.86
C ILE A 220 -8.37 1.04 5.92
N LEU A 221 -9.64 0.89 5.52
CA LEU A 221 -10.03 0.05 4.40
C LEU A 221 -10.35 0.96 3.22
N PHE A 222 -9.47 0.94 2.22
CA PHE A 222 -9.50 1.84 1.08
C PHE A 222 -9.91 1.10 -0.20
N ILE A 223 -10.89 1.61 -0.92
CA ILE A 223 -11.32 1.06 -2.21
C ILE A 223 -10.89 1.98 -3.33
N THR A 224 -10.24 1.40 -4.34
CA THR A 224 -9.87 2.10 -5.56
C THR A 224 -9.95 1.19 -6.79
N HIS A 225 -9.94 1.79 -7.97
CA HIS A 225 -9.69 1.12 -9.24
C HIS A 225 -8.35 1.55 -9.85
N ASP A 226 -7.65 2.49 -9.22
CA ASP A 226 -6.35 3.00 -9.65
C ASP A 226 -5.23 2.20 -8.96
N LEU A 227 -4.43 1.51 -9.77
CA LEU A 227 -3.35 0.66 -9.31
C LEU A 227 -2.22 1.46 -8.63
N ASN A 228 -1.86 2.63 -9.18
CA ASN A 228 -0.82 3.47 -8.57
C ASN A 228 -1.24 3.97 -7.20
N GLU A 229 -2.53 4.26 -7.03
CA GLU A 229 -3.10 4.63 -5.74
C GLU A 229 -3.02 3.47 -4.74
N ALA A 230 -3.39 2.26 -5.16
CA ALA A 230 -3.30 1.06 -4.34
C ALA A 230 -1.86 0.76 -3.90
N MET A 231 -0.91 0.80 -4.84
CA MET A 231 0.51 0.54 -4.58
C MET A 231 1.16 1.61 -3.69
N ARG A 232 0.68 2.86 -3.75
CA ARG A 232 1.20 3.96 -2.94
C ARG A 232 0.71 3.93 -1.50
N LEU A 233 -0.58 3.60 -1.30
CA LEU A 233 -1.24 3.74 -0.01
C LEU A 233 -1.25 2.46 0.82
N GLY A 234 -1.32 1.29 0.16
CA GLY A 234 -1.62 0.04 0.82
C GLY A 234 -0.41 -0.61 1.47
N ASP A 235 -0.51 -0.93 2.76
CA ASP A 235 0.39 -1.90 3.39
C ASP A 235 0.15 -3.30 2.80
N ARG A 236 -1.15 -3.68 2.61
CA ARG A 236 -1.56 -4.87 1.88
C ARG A 236 -2.71 -4.53 0.91
N ILE A 237 -2.72 -5.22 -0.22
CA ILE A 237 -3.67 -5.00 -1.32
C ILE A 237 -4.39 -6.30 -1.63
N ALA A 238 -5.73 -6.26 -1.66
CA ALA A 238 -6.57 -7.34 -2.17
C ALA A 238 -7.03 -7.00 -3.59
N MET A 239 -6.64 -7.80 -4.56
CA MET A 239 -7.05 -7.66 -5.95
C MET A 239 -8.36 -8.42 -6.19
N MET A 240 -9.42 -7.71 -6.58
CA MET A 240 -10.74 -8.28 -6.83
C MET A 240 -11.08 -8.37 -8.31
N ARG A 241 -11.54 -9.56 -8.72
CA ARG A 241 -12.11 -9.82 -10.04
C ARG A 241 -13.41 -10.61 -9.92
N ASP A 242 -14.45 -10.19 -10.63
CA ASP A 242 -15.72 -10.92 -10.73
C ASP A 242 -16.34 -11.38 -9.41
N GLY A 243 -16.17 -10.56 -8.36
CA GLY A 243 -16.67 -10.81 -7.01
C GLY A 243 -15.76 -11.67 -6.14
N ARG A 244 -14.59 -12.09 -6.62
CA ARG A 244 -13.60 -12.90 -5.89
C ARG A 244 -12.35 -12.08 -5.59
N VAL A 245 -11.65 -12.44 -4.55
CA VAL A 245 -10.27 -12.00 -4.31
C VAL A 245 -9.35 -12.96 -5.05
N GLU A 246 -8.57 -12.45 -5.97
CA GLU A 246 -7.59 -13.19 -6.77
C GLU A 246 -6.26 -13.34 -6.01
N GLN A 247 -5.83 -12.25 -5.35
CA GLN A 247 -4.58 -12.20 -4.59
C GLN A 247 -4.69 -11.19 -3.45
N VAL A 248 -4.02 -11.47 -2.34
CA VAL A 248 -3.73 -10.52 -1.26
C VAL A 248 -2.24 -10.55 -0.98
N GLY A 249 -1.61 -9.39 -0.90
CA GLY A 249 -0.19 -9.26 -0.60
C GLY A 249 0.24 -7.81 -0.50
N THR A 250 1.50 -7.57 -0.19
CA THR A 250 2.12 -6.25 -0.31
C THR A 250 2.25 -5.86 -1.79
N ALA A 251 2.47 -4.59 -2.08
CA ALA A 251 2.71 -4.11 -3.44
C ALA A 251 3.86 -4.88 -4.12
N GLU A 252 4.94 -5.12 -3.38
CA GLU A 252 6.10 -5.87 -3.86
C GLU A 252 5.78 -7.34 -4.17
N GLU A 253 5.06 -8.04 -3.27
CA GLU A 253 4.66 -9.43 -3.49
C GLU A 253 3.79 -9.58 -4.74
N ILE A 254 2.84 -8.66 -4.96
CA ILE A 254 1.95 -8.68 -6.12
C ILE A 254 2.71 -8.42 -7.43
N LEU A 255 3.73 -7.55 -7.41
CA LEU A 255 4.57 -7.28 -8.58
C LEU A 255 5.53 -8.41 -8.90
N ARG A 256 6.10 -9.07 -7.86
CA ARG A 256 7.10 -10.13 -8.03
C ARG A 256 6.49 -11.49 -8.38
N ASP A 257 5.34 -11.82 -7.77
CA ASP A 257 4.70 -13.13 -7.91
C ASP A 257 3.18 -12.97 -8.12
N PRO A 258 2.75 -12.55 -9.32
CA PRO A 258 1.33 -12.40 -9.63
C PRO A 258 0.64 -13.77 -9.66
N ALA A 259 -0.43 -13.94 -8.87
CA ALA A 259 -1.12 -15.22 -8.67
C ALA A 259 -1.93 -15.69 -9.89
N SER A 260 -2.13 -14.86 -10.90
CA SER A 260 -2.88 -15.20 -12.12
C SER A 260 -2.50 -14.28 -13.30
N ASP A 261 -2.79 -14.72 -14.53
CA ASP A 261 -2.62 -13.90 -15.74
C ASP A 261 -3.40 -12.56 -15.66
N TYR A 262 -4.48 -12.53 -14.90
CA TYR A 262 -5.22 -11.29 -14.68
C TYR A 262 -4.41 -10.31 -13.85
N VAL A 263 -3.83 -10.78 -12.75
CA VAL A 263 -2.98 -9.94 -11.89
C VAL A 263 -1.75 -9.49 -12.65
N SER A 264 -1.07 -10.41 -13.36
CA SER A 264 0.10 -10.10 -14.20
C SER A 264 -0.20 -8.96 -15.19
N ARG A 265 -1.27 -9.09 -16.00
CA ARG A 265 -1.68 -8.03 -16.93
C ARG A 265 -2.08 -6.73 -16.24
N PHE A 266 -2.65 -6.81 -15.06
CA PHE A 266 -3.07 -5.62 -14.32
C PHE A 266 -1.87 -4.81 -13.81
N VAL A 267 -0.77 -5.49 -13.44
CA VAL A 267 0.44 -4.85 -12.92
C VAL A 267 1.49 -4.56 -14.00
N ALA A 268 1.28 -4.99 -15.24
CA ALA A 268 2.24 -4.81 -16.34
C ALA A 268 2.57 -3.33 -16.62
N ASP A 269 1.58 -2.43 -16.45
CA ASP A 269 1.75 -0.99 -16.71
C ASP A 269 2.25 -0.20 -15.48
N VAL A 270 2.59 -0.88 -14.36
CA VAL A 270 3.06 -0.19 -13.15
C VAL A 270 4.50 0.26 -13.32
N ASP A 271 4.76 1.51 -12.95
CA ASP A 271 6.13 2.01 -12.78
C ASP A 271 6.78 1.32 -11.55
N ARG A 272 7.38 0.17 -11.78
CA ARG A 272 8.04 -0.66 -10.75
C ARG A 272 9.06 0.14 -9.94
N ALA A 273 9.74 1.10 -10.57
CA ALA A 273 10.74 1.93 -9.91
C ALA A 273 10.16 2.80 -8.78
N ARG A 274 8.86 3.08 -8.81
CA ARG A 274 8.18 3.83 -7.74
C ARG A 274 7.65 2.96 -6.61
N VAL A 275 7.49 1.68 -6.85
CA VAL A 275 6.93 0.73 -5.88
C VAL A 275 8.03 -0.06 -5.17
N LEU A 276 9.04 -0.48 -5.94
CA LEU A 276 10.17 -1.22 -5.38
C LEU A 276 11.05 -0.32 -4.51
N THR A 277 11.57 -0.91 -3.45
CA THR A 277 12.51 -0.25 -2.53
C THR A 277 13.93 -0.78 -2.72
N ALA A 278 14.91 -0.06 -2.22
CA ALA A 278 16.30 -0.50 -2.21
C ALA A 278 16.45 -1.90 -1.59
N GLY A 279 15.74 -2.16 -0.50
CA GLY A 279 15.77 -3.45 0.18
C GLY A 279 15.25 -4.61 -0.66
N SER A 280 14.26 -4.35 -1.53
CA SER A 280 13.61 -5.38 -2.34
C SER A 280 14.46 -5.87 -3.52
N ILE A 281 15.37 -5.03 -4.03
CA ILE A 281 16.26 -5.33 -5.15
C ILE A 281 17.71 -5.54 -4.73
N ALA A 282 18.02 -5.36 -3.43
CA ALA A 282 19.38 -5.52 -2.92
C ALA A 282 19.84 -6.97 -2.99
N GLU A 283 21.07 -7.17 -3.44
CA GLU A 283 21.75 -8.45 -3.49
C GLU A 283 22.70 -8.60 -2.29
N PRO A 284 22.95 -9.80 -1.78
CA PRO A 284 24.01 -10.01 -0.81
C PRO A 284 25.37 -9.60 -1.40
N PRO A 285 26.24 -8.89 -0.66
CA PRO A 285 27.56 -8.54 -1.14
C PRO A 285 28.42 -9.81 -1.32
N TYR A 286 29.17 -9.90 -2.42
CA TYR A 286 30.03 -11.06 -2.68
C TYR A 286 31.08 -11.29 -1.59
N ALA A 287 31.68 -10.18 -1.10
CA ALA A 287 32.64 -10.25 -0.02
C ALA A 287 32.56 -8.98 0.82
N ILE A 288 32.68 -9.15 2.13
CA ILE A 288 32.76 -8.07 3.10
C ILE A 288 34.07 -8.18 3.85
N LEU A 289 34.86 -7.10 3.78
CA LEU A 289 36.17 -6.99 4.47
C LEU A 289 36.02 -6.07 5.69
N GLY A 290 36.34 -6.57 6.86
CA GLY A 290 36.47 -5.70 8.05
C GLY A 290 37.62 -4.69 7.86
N SER A 291 37.43 -3.46 8.32
CA SER A 291 38.40 -2.35 8.15
C SER A 291 39.80 -2.61 8.69
N ASP A 292 39.97 -3.61 9.54
CA ASP A 292 41.24 -4.05 10.15
C ASP A 292 41.91 -5.22 9.42
N ARG A 293 41.36 -5.71 8.28
CA ARG A 293 41.95 -6.82 7.51
C ARG A 293 43.10 -6.37 6.60
N SER A 294 44.06 -7.28 6.39
CA SER A 294 45.25 -7.02 5.56
C SER A 294 44.91 -7.04 4.06
N PRO A 295 45.72 -6.34 3.21
CA PRO A 295 45.57 -6.39 1.75
C PRO A 295 45.64 -7.80 1.17
N ARG A 296 46.41 -8.71 1.77
CA ARG A 296 46.50 -10.12 1.33
C ARG A 296 45.20 -10.88 1.54
N ALA A 297 44.50 -10.63 2.66
CA ALA A 297 43.20 -11.22 2.91
C ALA A 297 42.11 -10.67 1.91
N ALA A 298 42.15 -9.37 1.64
CA ALA A 298 41.27 -8.75 0.64
C ALA A 298 41.54 -9.31 -0.76
N HIS A 299 42.82 -9.41 -1.17
CA HIS A 299 43.19 -9.97 -2.47
C HIS A 299 42.75 -11.44 -2.63
N LYS A 300 42.83 -12.25 -1.57
CA LYS A 300 42.33 -13.63 -1.58
C LYS A 300 40.82 -13.66 -1.84
N LEU A 301 40.05 -12.84 -1.13
CA LEU A 301 38.57 -12.76 -1.32
C LEU A 301 38.17 -12.32 -2.73
N LEU A 302 38.91 -11.35 -3.31
CA LEU A 302 38.73 -10.90 -4.69
C LEU A 302 38.97 -12.03 -5.71
N ARG A 303 40.05 -12.82 -5.52
CA ARG A 303 40.37 -13.93 -6.40
C ARG A 303 39.40 -15.10 -6.30
N GLU A 304 38.88 -15.39 -5.11
CA GLU A 304 37.91 -16.48 -4.89
C GLU A 304 36.52 -16.18 -5.45
N ASN A 305 36.07 -14.93 -5.35
CA ASN A 305 34.73 -14.52 -5.73
C ASN A 305 34.68 -13.69 -7.02
N GLN A 306 35.81 -13.25 -7.54
CA GLN A 306 36.00 -12.42 -8.74
C GLN A 306 35.15 -11.13 -8.84
N PRO A 307 34.78 -10.46 -7.73
CA PRO A 307 34.15 -9.16 -7.83
C PRO A 307 35.21 -8.09 -8.14
N PRO A 308 34.88 -7.03 -8.87
CA PRO A 308 35.83 -5.95 -9.18
C PRO A 308 36.12 -5.03 -7.98
N TRP A 309 35.41 -5.20 -6.89
CA TRP A 309 35.49 -4.37 -5.68
C TRP A 309 35.12 -5.21 -4.42
N LEU A 310 35.52 -4.73 -3.26
CA LEU A 310 35.10 -5.26 -1.96
C LEU A 310 34.48 -4.15 -1.11
N LEU A 311 33.35 -4.47 -0.49
CA LEU A 311 32.76 -3.63 0.55
C LEU A 311 33.63 -3.71 1.82
N VAL A 312 34.00 -2.56 2.38
CA VAL A 312 34.66 -2.44 3.67
C VAL A 312 33.66 -2.01 4.71
N GLN A 313 33.56 -2.77 5.80
CA GLN A 313 32.64 -2.46 6.89
C GLN A 313 33.38 -2.42 8.23
N ASN A 314 32.81 -1.72 9.21
CA ASN A 314 33.23 -1.72 10.59
C ASN A 314 32.84 -3.03 11.30
N ARG A 315 33.35 -3.21 12.56
CA ARG A 315 33.05 -4.39 13.38
C ARG A 315 31.55 -4.52 13.74
N ASP A 316 30.84 -3.40 13.83
CA ASP A 316 29.42 -3.32 14.09
C ASP A 316 28.55 -3.52 12.83
N ARG A 317 29.18 -3.85 11.68
CA ARG A 317 28.57 -4.05 10.37
C ARG A 317 28.10 -2.77 9.69
N THR A 318 28.43 -1.59 10.20
CA THR A 318 28.17 -0.34 9.48
C THR A 318 29.10 -0.20 8.29
N PRO A 319 28.64 0.41 7.16
CA PRO A 319 29.47 0.62 5.98
C PRO A 319 30.60 1.61 6.29
N PHE A 320 31.82 1.33 5.80
CA PHE A 320 32.98 2.20 5.95
C PHE A 320 33.41 2.78 4.61
N GLY A 321 33.39 1.99 3.53
CA GLY A 321 33.79 2.38 2.20
C GLY A 321 33.92 1.15 1.29
N TYR A 322 34.59 1.30 0.15
CA TYR A 322 34.92 0.18 -0.73
C TYR A 322 36.30 0.32 -1.31
N VAL A 323 36.89 -0.79 -1.74
CA VAL A 323 38.20 -0.84 -2.40
C VAL A 323 38.09 -1.57 -3.72
N TRP A 324 38.81 -1.06 -4.74
CA TRP A 324 38.93 -1.72 -6.02
C TRP A 324 39.97 -2.83 -6.00
N GLU A 325 39.84 -3.81 -6.90
CA GLU A 325 40.85 -4.90 -7.06
C GLU A 325 42.23 -4.34 -7.32
N ASP A 326 42.38 -3.34 -8.21
CA ASP A 326 43.64 -2.72 -8.57
C ASP A 326 44.33 -2.07 -7.36
N ASP A 327 43.60 -1.42 -6.48
CA ASP A 327 44.15 -0.79 -5.26
C ASP A 327 44.62 -1.83 -4.28
N VAL A 328 43.87 -2.92 -4.13
CA VAL A 328 44.26 -4.04 -3.26
C VAL A 328 45.50 -4.75 -3.82
N ALA A 329 45.52 -5.01 -5.14
CA ALA A 329 46.68 -5.63 -5.80
C ALA A 329 47.97 -4.78 -5.65
N ARG A 330 47.84 -3.45 -5.76
CA ARG A 330 48.96 -2.49 -5.53
C ARG A 330 49.42 -2.55 -4.11
N ALA A 331 48.54 -2.50 -3.09
CA ALA A 331 48.88 -2.59 -1.69
C ALA A 331 49.60 -3.91 -1.32
N VAL A 332 49.19 -5.03 -1.93
CA VAL A 332 49.87 -6.33 -1.77
C VAL A 332 51.28 -6.30 -2.35
N LYS A 333 51.46 -5.72 -3.54
CA LYS A 333 52.76 -5.60 -4.23
C LYS A 333 53.72 -4.70 -3.47
N GLU A 334 53.26 -3.66 -2.83
CA GLU A 334 53.99 -2.75 -1.98
C GLU A 334 54.33 -3.33 -0.58
N GLY A 335 53.81 -4.53 -0.28
CA GLY A 335 54.03 -5.21 0.99
C GLY A 335 53.34 -4.57 2.20
N SER A 336 52.29 -3.82 1.96
CA SER A 336 51.52 -3.14 3.01
C SER A 336 50.89 -4.14 4.00
N ASN A 337 50.97 -3.87 5.30
CA ASN A 337 50.35 -4.72 6.33
C ASN A 337 48.86 -4.42 6.57
N ALA A 338 48.37 -3.26 6.12
CA ALA A 338 46.99 -2.85 6.21
C ALA A 338 46.57 -2.17 4.91
N LEU A 339 45.24 -2.19 4.60
CA LEU A 339 44.70 -1.40 3.50
C LEU A 339 44.91 0.09 3.82
N PRO A 340 45.60 0.85 2.94
CA PRO A 340 45.75 2.28 3.15
C PRO A 340 44.37 2.95 3.14
N LEU A 341 44.10 3.81 4.11
CA LEU A 341 42.84 4.57 4.16
C LEU A 341 42.60 5.42 2.90
N SER A 342 43.70 5.85 2.25
CA SER A 342 43.65 6.58 0.96
C SER A 342 43.12 5.74 -0.22
N THR A 343 43.04 4.41 -0.09
CA THR A 343 42.48 3.52 -1.12
C THR A 343 41.03 3.14 -0.86
N VAL A 344 40.50 3.58 0.28
CA VAL A 344 39.08 3.36 0.60
C VAL A 344 38.27 4.52 0.05
N HIS A 345 37.39 4.22 -0.87
CA HIS A 345 36.55 5.18 -1.54
C HIS A 345 35.18 5.32 -0.84
N GLU A 346 34.64 6.52 -0.91
CA GLU A 346 33.26 6.76 -0.46
C GLU A 346 32.25 6.06 -1.36
N MET A 347 31.13 5.62 -0.80
CA MET A 347 30.06 4.97 -1.50
C MET A 347 28.71 5.57 -1.14
N PRO A 348 27.71 5.53 -2.05
CA PRO A 348 26.35 5.91 -1.70
C PRO A 348 25.74 4.86 -0.74
N VAL A 349 25.21 5.35 0.37
CA VAL A 349 24.51 4.54 1.39
C VAL A 349 23.06 4.99 1.44
N VAL A 350 22.13 4.05 1.35
CA VAL A 350 20.69 4.31 1.38
C VAL A 350 19.99 3.38 2.37
N SER A 351 18.85 3.82 2.88
CA SER A 351 17.98 2.95 3.70
C SER A 351 17.34 1.86 2.83
N HIS A 352 17.04 0.70 3.42
CA HIS A 352 16.30 -0.37 2.76
C HIS A 352 14.90 0.09 2.26
N SER A 353 14.31 1.10 2.87
CA SER A 353 13.02 1.68 2.48
C SER A 353 13.10 2.73 1.36
N THR A 354 14.30 3.11 0.89
CA THR A 354 14.48 4.11 -0.16
C THR A 354 13.86 3.61 -1.47
N PRO A 355 12.96 4.37 -2.13
CA PRO A 355 12.38 3.99 -3.41
C PRO A 355 13.42 3.86 -4.53
N VAL A 356 13.27 2.86 -5.40
CA VAL A 356 14.22 2.57 -6.49
C VAL A 356 14.40 3.75 -7.43
N ASN A 357 13.36 4.55 -7.70
CA ASN A 357 13.46 5.73 -8.57
C ASN A 357 14.44 6.79 -8.03
N GLU A 358 14.68 6.87 -6.73
CA GLU A 358 15.65 7.79 -6.14
C GLU A 358 17.10 7.31 -6.32
N LEU A 359 17.29 5.99 -6.50
CA LEU A 359 18.62 5.38 -6.64
C LEU A 359 19.33 5.77 -7.92
N PHE A 360 18.60 6.19 -8.96
CA PHE A 360 19.20 6.59 -10.24
C PHE A 360 20.14 7.78 -10.11
N SER A 361 19.79 8.73 -9.24
CA SER A 361 20.64 9.89 -8.98
C SER A 361 21.98 9.48 -8.38
N TYR A 362 21.99 8.52 -7.47
CA TYR A 362 23.21 7.97 -6.87
C TYR A 362 24.01 7.16 -7.88
N ALA A 363 23.36 6.29 -8.65
CA ALA A 363 24.02 5.48 -9.67
C ALA A 363 24.63 6.33 -10.81
N ALA A 364 24.06 7.50 -11.11
CA ALA A 364 24.62 8.43 -12.11
C ALA A 364 25.90 9.14 -11.60
N GLN A 365 25.97 9.42 -10.31
CA GLN A 365 27.06 10.19 -9.71
C GLN A 365 28.23 9.31 -9.23
N HIS A 366 27.99 8.05 -8.90
CA HIS A 366 28.99 7.14 -8.33
C HIS A 366 29.20 5.90 -9.21
N ALA A 367 30.45 5.51 -9.42
CA ALA A 367 30.78 4.25 -10.10
C ALA A 367 30.61 3.03 -9.19
N ALA A 368 30.65 3.24 -7.87
CA ALA A 368 30.44 2.23 -6.86
C ALA A 368 28.99 1.74 -6.82
N PRO A 369 28.74 0.49 -6.41
CA PRO A 369 27.40 0.02 -6.10
C PRO A 369 26.82 0.79 -4.92
N ILE A 370 25.50 0.85 -4.86
CA ILE A 370 24.78 1.46 -3.76
C ILE A 370 24.70 0.47 -2.61
N VAL A 371 25.07 0.90 -1.41
CA VAL A 371 24.99 0.08 -0.20
C VAL A 371 23.65 0.33 0.48
N VAL A 372 22.96 -0.75 0.81
CA VAL A 372 21.68 -0.72 1.52
C VAL A 372 21.90 -1.06 2.98
N VAL A 373 21.34 -0.24 3.85
CA VAL A 373 21.42 -0.44 5.31
C VAL A 373 20.03 -0.66 5.90
N ASP A 374 20.00 -1.41 7.02
CA ASP A 374 18.82 -1.59 7.86
C ASP A 374 18.59 -0.37 8.77
N ASP A 375 17.55 -0.44 9.63
CA ASP A 375 17.18 0.63 10.55
C ASP A 375 18.26 0.89 11.64
N ASP A 376 19.13 -0.08 11.89
CA ASP A 376 20.27 0.06 12.77
C ASP A 376 21.53 0.63 12.06
N GLY A 377 21.44 0.96 10.77
CA GLY A 377 22.54 1.43 9.93
C GLY A 377 23.55 0.35 9.54
N ARG A 378 23.19 -0.93 9.68
CA ARG A 378 24.04 -2.07 9.30
C ARG A 378 23.80 -2.46 7.85
N VAL A 379 24.85 -2.92 7.18
CA VAL A 379 24.76 -3.40 5.79
C VAL A 379 23.79 -4.58 5.70
N SER A 380 22.72 -4.41 4.93
CA SER A 380 21.73 -5.43 4.58
C SER A 380 21.96 -5.98 3.17
N GLY A 381 22.55 -5.19 2.25
CA GLY A 381 22.81 -5.62 0.88
C GLY A 381 23.55 -4.56 0.06
N VAL A 382 23.71 -4.84 -1.22
CA VAL A 382 24.27 -3.92 -2.23
C VAL A 382 23.43 -3.97 -3.51
N ILE A 383 23.41 -2.85 -4.24
CA ILE A 383 22.70 -2.75 -5.51
C ILE A 383 23.73 -2.38 -6.59
N PRO A 384 24.18 -3.34 -7.41
CA PRO A 384 24.95 -3.09 -8.62
C PRO A 384 24.13 -2.29 -9.62
N ARG A 385 24.79 -1.50 -10.49
CA ARG A 385 24.12 -0.76 -11.57
C ARG A 385 23.30 -1.68 -12.51
N VAL A 386 23.81 -2.89 -12.76
CA VAL A 386 23.12 -3.86 -13.62
C VAL A 386 21.79 -4.26 -13.00
N THR A 387 21.75 -4.53 -11.71
CA THR A 387 20.53 -4.89 -10.97
C THR A 387 19.53 -3.74 -10.95
N LEU A 388 20.02 -2.49 -10.77
CA LEU A 388 19.16 -1.31 -10.85
C LEU A 388 18.54 -1.15 -12.26
N LEU A 389 19.31 -1.40 -13.31
CA LEU A 389 18.81 -1.37 -14.69
C LEU A 389 17.87 -2.54 -14.98
N ALA A 390 18.17 -3.74 -14.49
CA ALA A 390 17.31 -4.91 -14.64
C ALA A 390 15.94 -4.69 -13.98
N ALA A 391 15.89 -4.08 -12.81
CA ALA A 391 14.64 -3.77 -12.11
C ALA A 391 13.65 -2.91 -12.93
N ILE A 392 14.15 -2.20 -13.96
CA ILE A 392 13.33 -1.41 -14.89
C ILE A 392 13.14 -2.14 -16.22
N SER A 393 14.16 -2.87 -16.72
CA SER A 393 14.17 -3.43 -18.06
C SER A 393 13.24 -4.64 -18.22
N GLU A 394 12.87 -5.32 -17.13
CA GLU A 394 11.82 -6.34 -17.17
C GLU A 394 10.48 -5.77 -17.68
N GLN A 395 10.27 -4.45 -17.59
CA GLN A 395 9.14 -3.77 -18.25
C GLN A 395 9.28 -3.74 -19.79
N ALA A 396 10.50 -3.64 -20.32
CA ALA A 396 10.72 -3.46 -21.76
C ALA A 396 10.62 -4.78 -22.54
N VAL A 397 10.92 -5.90 -21.92
CA VAL A 397 10.89 -7.22 -22.57
C VAL A 397 9.47 -7.77 -22.64
N GLU A 398 8.68 -7.64 -21.56
CA GLU A 398 7.26 -8.07 -21.56
C GLU A 398 6.39 -7.21 -22.48
N ALA A 399 6.66 -5.90 -22.59
CA ALA A 399 5.93 -5.00 -23.49
C ALA A 399 6.27 -5.26 -24.98
N SER A 400 7.47 -5.76 -25.31
CA SER A 400 7.84 -6.11 -26.68
C SER A 400 7.25 -7.45 -27.13
N GLU A 401 7.14 -8.43 -26.24
CA GLU A 401 6.55 -9.74 -26.55
C GLU A 401 5.03 -9.67 -26.73
N THR A 402 4.34 -8.78 -26.00
CA THR A 402 2.88 -8.55 -26.17
C THR A 402 2.56 -7.85 -27.50
N ASN A 403 3.39 -6.92 -27.96
CA ASN A 403 3.18 -6.23 -29.26
C ASN A 403 3.49 -7.10 -30.47
N GLU A 404 4.39 -8.09 -30.36
CA GLU A 404 4.68 -9.02 -31.46
C GLU A 404 3.57 -10.10 -31.61
N SER A 405 2.86 -10.45 -30.54
CA SER A 405 1.75 -11.41 -30.61
C SER A 405 0.45 -10.83 -31.15
N GLU A 406 0.19 -9.51 -30.98
CA GLU A 406 -0.98 -8.86 -31.57
C GLU A 406 -0.79 -8.44 -33.04
N GLY A 407 0.46 -8.34 -33.53
CA GLY A 407 0.78 -8.05 -34.92
C GLY A 407 0.78 -9.26 -35.86
N ALA A 408 0.69 -10.50 -35.33
CA ALA A 408 0.72 -11.73 -36.13
C ALA A 408 -0.68 -12.28 -36.49
N ASP A 409 -1.76 -11.71 -35.94
CA ASP A 409 -3.16 -12.12 -36.20
C ASP A 409 -4.01 -11.02 -36.90
N ALA A 410 -3.37 -10.08 -37.59
CA ALA A 410 -4.06 -9.04 -38.38
C ALA A 410 -3.91 -9.28 -39.89
#